data_03185e282d578c533fdc9cfdae60d8d6
#
_entry.id   03185e282d578c533fdc9cfdae60d8d6
#
_cell.length_a   1.000
_cell.length_b   1.000
_cell.length_c   1.000
_cell.angle_alpha   90.00
_cell.angle_beta   90.00
_cell.angle_gamma   90.00
#
_symmetry.space_group_name_H-M   'P 1'
#
loop_
_entity.id
_entity.type
_entity.pdbx_description
1 polymer ?
#
loop_
_entity_poly.entity_id
_entity_poly.type
_entity_poly.pdbx_seq_one_letter_code
_entity_poly.pdbx_strand_id
1 'polypeptide(L)'
;MISLEEKQRLMKLLPEYQLMTDFSGTAAIRGSGAIEAASAKDVLAAAETGLGRRDIFFAVPDKDNVAAVLGKCRIVANSMEELAAINDAAAASATMTMVGLRLVADGFEGKGITLSQLKTMVHDIKQLKSISVCGCIVTGNIAGLHGKELGKFVRSSYQTAKMMTVILPCSMPYICIEGCLEAAARNEKEHPEDFEEFLTAANIVGMQNSTAFYADYYIQ
;
A
#
# COMPACT_ATOMS: atom_id res chain seq x y z
N MET A 1 -17.82 -6.22 -0.75
CA MET A 1 -17.35 -4.87 -0.32
C MET A 1 -18.05 -4.52 0.98
N ILE A 2 -17.31 -4.19 2.03
CA ILE A 2 -17.85 -3.81 3.33
C ILE A 2 -18.11 -2.30 3.40
N SER A 3 -19.06 -1.88 4.24
CA SER A 3 -19.40 -0.47 4.41
C SER A 3 -18.28 0.32 5.09
N LEU A 4 -18.26 1.65 4.91
CA LEU A 4 -17.30 2.51 5.59
C LEU A 4 -17.45 2.46 7.12
N GLU A 5 -18.69 2.35 7.62
CA GLU A 5 -18.97 2.21 9.06
C GLU A 5 -18.37 0.91 9.62
N GLU A 6 -18.45 -0.18 8.87
CA GLU A 6 -17.85 -1.46 9.27
C GLU A 6 -16.33 -1.40 9.24
N LYS A 7 -15.73 -0.76 8.21
CA LYS A 7 -14.28 -0.48 8.18
C LYS A 7 -13.85 0.33 9.41
N GLN A 8 -14.54 1.42 9.73
CA GLN A 8 -14.24 2.26 10.89
C GLN A 8 -14.41 1.53 12.23
N ARG A 9 -15.37 0.61 12.33
CA ARG A 9 -15.55 -0.23 13.52
C ARG A 9 -14.34 -1.16 13.71
N LEU A 10 -13.90 -1.83 12.66
CA LEU A 10 -12.72 -2.71 12.69
C LEU A 10 -11.44 -1.94 13.04
N MET A 11 -11.30 -0.71 12.54
CA MET A 11 -10.15 0.14 12.85
C MET A 11 -9.99 0.45 14.35
N LYS A 12 -11.08 0.43 15.14
CA LYS A 12 -10.99 0.58 16.59
C LYS A 12 -10.28 -0.61 17.26
N LEU A 13 -10.26 -1.76 16.62
CA LEU A 13 -9.56 -2.97 17.07
C LEU A 13 -8.11 -3.02 16.60
N LEU A 14 -7.71 -2.13 15.70
CA LEU A 14 -6.40 -2.05 15.04
C LEU A 14 -5.78 -0.65 15.20
N PRO A 15 -5.48 -0.22 16.44
CA PRO A 15 -5.13 1.18 16.75
C PRO A 15 -3.82 1.66 16.11
N GLU A 16 -2.92 0.74 15.73
CA GLU A 16 -1.63 1.07 15.10
C GLU A 16 -1.74 1.29 13.58
N TYR A 17 -2.92 1.10 13.00
CA TYR A 17 -3.16 1.22 11.58
C TYR A 17 -3.98 2.45 11.22
N GLN A 18 -3.78 2.94 10.01
CA GLN A 18 -4.61 3.97 9.39
C GLN A 18 -5.47 3.35 8.30
N LEU A 19 -6.71 3.79 8.20
CA LEU A 19 -7.62 3.31 7.17
C LEU A 19 -7.24 3.90 5.80
N MET A 20 -7.06 3.04 4.81
CA MET A 20 -7.04 3.42 3.40
C MET A 20 -8.30 2.89 2.70
N THR A 21 -8.93 3.69 1.85
CA THR A 21 -10.13 3.32 1.11
C THR A 21 -9.98 3.67 -0.37
N ASP A 22 -10.70 2.96 -1.23
CA ASP A 22 -10.80 3.35 -2.64
C ASP A 22 -11.51 4.70 -2.76
N PHE A 23 -11.02 5.54 -3.67
CA PHE A 23 -11.67 6.81 -3.97
C PHE A 23 -12.98 6.58 -4.75
N SER A 24 -14.09 6.82 -4.10
CA SER A 24 -15.45 6.76 -4.69
C SER A 24 -16.15 8.13 -4.69
N GLY A 25 -15.35 9.21 -4.72
CA GLY A 25 -15.84 10.58 -4.66
C GLY A 25 -15.65 11.23 -3.28
N THR A 26 -16.08 12.47 -3.13
CA THR A 26 -15.84 13.31 -1.94
C THR A 26 -16.40 12.75 -0.63
N ALA A 27 -17.39 11.85 -0.69
CA ALA A 27 -17.96 11.22 0.50
C ALA A 27 -17.00 10.20 1.15
N ALA A 28 -16.15 9.53 0.35
CA ALA A 28 -15.18 8.53 0.86
C ALA A 28 -14.08 9.16 1.71
N ILE A 29 -13.82 10.46 1.55
CA ILE A 29 -12.73 11.17 2.23
C ILE A 29 -13.05 11.41 3.71
N ARG A 30 -14.33 11.51 4.06
CA ARG A 30 -14.74 11.75 5.44
C ARG A 30 -14.60 10.49 6.26
N GLY A 31 -13.48 10.35 6.97
CA GLY A 31 -13.25 9.26 7.92
C GLY A 31 -12.25 8.20 7.47
N SER A 32 -11.56 8.40 6.34
CA SER A 32 -10.37 7.64 5.95
C SER A 32 -9.09 8.43 6.24
N GLY A 33 -8.01 7.75 6.62
CA GLY A 33 -6.68 8.36 6.76
C GLY A 33 -6.01 8.59 5.41
N ALA A 34 -6.33 7.76 4.41
CA ALA A 34 -5.81 7.85 3.05
C ALA A 34 -6.80 7.26 2.03
N ILE A 35 -6.60 7.58 0.76
CA ILE A 35 -7.39 7.02 -0.34
C ILE A 35 -6.49 6.42 -1.43
N GLU A 36 -6.97 5.39 -2.11
CA GLU A 36 -6.40 4.90 -3.37
C GLU A 36 -7.24 5.39 -4.55
N ALA A 37 -6.60 6.11 -5.46
CA ALA A 37 -7.21 6.63 -6.68
C ALA A 37 -7.04 5.64 -7.84
N ALA A 38 -8.12 5.35 -8.56
CA ALA A 38 -8.10 4.44 -9.70
C ALA A 38 -7.65 5.11 -11.02
N SER A 39 -7.66 6.44 -11.07
CA SER A 39 -7.27 7.20 -12.25
C SER A 39 -6.59 8.53 -11.89
N ALA A 40 -5.87 9.12 -12.85
CA ALA A 40 -5.32 10.47 -12.67
C ALA A 40 -6.41 11.52 -12.39
N LYS A 41 -7.60 11.36 -12.97
CA LYS A 41 -8.76 12.23 -12.70
C LYS A 41 -9.18 12.15 -11.22
N ASP A 42 -9.15 10.94 -10.63
CA ASP A 42 -9.49 10.76 -9.22
C ASP A 42 -8.44 11.39 -8.32
N VAL A 43 -7.14 11.30 -8.68
CA VAL A 43 -6.05 12.01 -7.97
C VAL A 43 -6.30 13.51 -7.94
N LEU A 44 -6.65 14.10 -9.10
CA LEU A 44 -6.92 15.54 -9.20
C LEU A 44 -8.14 15.92 -8.38
N ALA A 45 -9.24 15.16 -8.50
CA ALA A 45 -10.45 15.39 -7.74
C ALA A 45 -10.23 15.27 -6.23
N ALA A 46 -9.44 14.28 -5.78
CA ALA A 46 -9.08 14.12 -4.37
C ALA A 46 -8.23 15.29 -3.87
N ALA A 47 -7.26 15.76 -4.64
CA ALA A 47 -6.43 16.91 -4.28
C ALA A 47 -7.25 18.20 -4.14
N GLU A 48 -8.29 18.40 -4.97
CA GLU A 48 -9.22 19.55 -4.88
C GLU A 48 -10.04 19.54 -3.58
N THR A 49 -10.18 18.41 -2.91
CA THR A 49 -10.88 18.34 -1.61
C THR A 49 -10.05 18.78 -0.43
N GLY A 50 -8.77 19.08 -0.64
CA GLY A 50 -7.83 19.48 0.39
C GLY A 50 -7.06 18.30 1.03
N LEU A 51 -7.20 17.07 0.50
CA LEU A 51 -6.36 15.96 0.91
C LEU A 51 -4.88 16.25 0.59
N GLY A 52 -4.02 15.96 1.55
CA GLY A 52 -2.58 16.07 1.38
C GLY A 52 -2.06 15.03 0.38
N ARG A 53 -1.00 15.38 -0.37
CA ARG A 53 -0.37 14.46 -1.33
C ARG A 53 0.09 13.12 -0.70
N ARG A 54 0.29 13.10 0.62
CA ARG A 54 0.70 11.90 1.36
C ARG A 54 -0.44 10.94 1.61
N ASP A 55 -1.66 11.42 1.50
CA ASP A 55 -2.88 10.67 1.80
C ASP A 55 -3.60 10.22 0.52
N ILE A 56 -3.03 10.55 -0.65
CA ILE A 56 -3.52 10.11 -1.95
C ILE A 56 -2.53 9.12 -2.54
N PHE A 57 -2.96 7.89 -2.79
CA PHE A 57 -2.19 6.83 -3.43
C PHE A 57 -2.69 6.62 -4.86
N PHE A 58 -1.78 6.45 -5.80
CA PHE A 58 -2.08 6.13 -7.18
C PHE A 58 -1.25 4.93 -7.63
N ALA A 59 -1.87 3.77 -7.69
CA ALA A 59 -1.21 2.49 -7.90
C ALA A 59 -1.52 1.85 -9.27
N VAL A 60 -1.97 2.66 -10.23
CA VAL A 60 -2.23 2.25 -11.62
C VAL A 60 -1.62 3.29 -12.59
N PRO A 61 -0.30 3.56 -12.48
CA PRO A 61 0.34 4.54 -13.36
C PRO A 61 0.50 3.96 -14.78
N ASP A 62 0.14 4.77 -15.78
CA ASP A 62 0.49 4.54 -17.17
C ASP A 62 1.22 5.76 -17.75
N LYS A 63 1.78 5.61 -18.94
CA LYS A 63 2.60 6.66 -19.55
C LYS A 63 1.85 7.98 -19.77
N ASP A 64 0.56 7.90 -20.04
CA ASP A 64 -0.24 9.06 -20.45
C ASP A 64 -0.74 9.85 -19.24
N ASN A 65 -0.89 9.21 -18.08
CA ASN A 65 -1.48 9.82 -16.90
C ASN A 65 -0.48 10.22 -15.80
N VAL A 66 0.72 9.63 -15.77
CA VAL A 66 1.71 9.89 -14.71
C VAL A 66 2.11 11.37 -14.64
N ALA A 67 2.37 12.00 -15.78
CA ALA A 67 2.81 13.41 -15.82
C ALA A 67 1.81 14.37 -15.16
N ALA A 68 0.50 14.10 -15.27
CA ALA A 68 -0.55 14.94 -14.72
C ALA A 68 -0.62 14.91 -13.17
N VAL A 69 -0.09 13.84 -12.55
CA VAL A 69 -0.20 13.60 -11.10
C VAL A 69 1.13 13.72 -10.35
N LEU A 70 2.23 14.00 -11.06
CA LEU A 70 3.54 14.22 -10.43
C LEU A 70 3.44 15.27 -9.31
N GLY A 71 3.93 14.92 -8.14
CA GLY A 71 3.93 15.80 -6.96
C GLY A 71 2.57 15.97 -6.26
N LYS A 72 1.48 15.36 -6.76
CA LYS A 72 0.13 15.47 -6.19
C LYS A 72 -0.30 14.26 -5.35
N CYS A 73 0.39 13.14 -5.50
CA CYS A 73 0.09 11.88 -4.80
C CYS A 73 1.35 11.06 -4.54
N ARG A 74 1.20 9.97 -3.81
CA ARG A 74 2.16 8.86 -3.74
C ARG A 74 1.89 7.94 -4.93
N ILE A 75 2.81 7.90 -5.89
CA ILE A 75 2.73 7.00 -7.03
C ILE A 75 3.31 5.64 -6.61
N VAL A 76 2.64 4.55 -6.98
CA VAL A 76 3.06 3.18 -6.66
C VAL A 76 3.20 2.40 -7.96
N ALA A 77 4.37 1.83 -8.21
CA ALA A 77 4.65 1.04 -9.40
C ALA A 77 4.48 -0.46 -9.12
N ASN A 78 3.95 -1.19 -10.10
CA ASN A 78 3.71 -2.62 -10.03
C ASN A 78 4.73 -3.43 -10.86
N SER A 79 5.57 -2.75 -11.66
CA SER A 79 6.54 -3.38 -12.56
C SER A 79 7.74 -2.46 -12.84
N MET A 80 8.77 -3.01 -13.50
CA MET A 80 9.93 -2.23 -13.96
C MET A 80 9.54 -1.26 -15.07
N GLU A 81 8.62 -1.65 -15.95
CA GLU A 81 8.11 -0.79 -17.04
C GLU A 81 7.41 0.44 -16.49
N GLU A 82 6.61 0.28 -15.43
CA GLU A 82 5.97 1.42 -14.77
C GLU A 82 6.99 2.32 -14.07
N LEU A 83 8.01 1.77 -13.40
CA LEU A 83 9.09 2.55 -12.81
C LEU A 83 9.83 3.37 -13.86
N ALA A 84 10.14 2.78 -15.03
CA ALA A 84 10.77 3.48 -16.13
C ALA A 84 9.89 4.61 -16.67
N ALA A 85 8.60 4.36 -16.87
CA ALA A 85 7.65 5.37 -17.33
C ALA A 85 7.52 6.55 -16.36
N ILE A 86 7.50 6.27 -15.05
CA ILE A 86 7.47 7.32 -14.01
C ILE A 86 8.78 8.12 -14.02
N ASN A 87 9.93 7.43 -14.16
CA ASN A 87 11.23 8.10 -14.26
C ASN A 87 11.30 9.04 -15.46
N ASP A 88 10.83 8.59 -16.62
CA ASP A 88 10.85 9.39 -17.86
C ASP A 88 9.94 10.62 -17.75
N ALA A 89 8.74 10.47 -17.19
CA ALA A 89 7.83 11.59 -16.93
C ALA A 89 8.42 12.59 -15.93
N ALA A 90 9.07 12.10 -14.86
CA ALA A 90 9.74 12.92 -13.87
C ALA A 90 10.94 13.66 -14.47
N ALA A 91 11.75 12.99 -15.31
CA ALA A 91 12.86 13.58 -16.04
C ALA A 91 12.38 14.68 -16.99
N ALA A 92 11.34 14.43 -17.77
CA ALA A 92 10.75 15.40 -18.69
C ALA A 92 10.22 16.65 -17.96
N SER A 93 9.79 16.49 -16.71
CA SER A 93 9.31 17.59 -15.85
C SER A 93 10.41 18.21 -14.98
N ALA A 94 11.66 17.79 -15.15
CA ALA A 94 12.82 18.21 -14.34
C ALA A 94 12.56 18.07 -12.82
N THR A 95 11.86 17.01 -12.41
CA THR A 95 11.50 16.75 -11.00
C THR A 95 12.12 15.45 -10.49
N MET A 96 12.36 15.40 -9.17
CA MET A 96 12.66 14.14 -8.47
C MET A 96 11.38 13.64 -7.81
N THR A 97 10.97 12.42 -8.14
CA THR A 97 9.69 11.85 -7.65
C THR A 97 9.94 10.65 -6.75
N MET A 98 9.25 10.62 -5.62
CA MET A 98 9.23 9.47 -4.71
C MET A 98 8.19 8.46 -5.20
N VAL A 99 8.59 7.19 -5.35
CA VAL A 99 7.75 6.11 -5.89
C VAL A 99 7.74 4.93 -4.93
N GLY A 100 6.55 4.45 -4.58
CA GLY A 100 6.39 3.20 -3.86
C GLY A 100 6.39 1.99 -4.78
N LEU A 101 6.52 0.80 -4.19
CA LEU A 101 6.38 -0.47 -4.91
C LEU A 101 5.15 -1.22 -4.44
N ARG A 102 4.42 -1.84 -5.37
CA ARG A 102 3.45 -2.88 -5.03
C ARG A 102 4.19 -4.22 -4.99
N LEU A 103 4.25 -4.82 -3.81
CA LEU A 103 4.95 -6.08 -3.56
C LEU A 103 3.96 -7.21 -3.31
N VAL A 104 4.33 -8.42 -3.67
CA VAL A 104 3.61 -9.62 -3.27
C VAL A 104 4.19 -10.11 -1.95
N ALA A 105 3.34 -10.36 -0.95
CA ALA A 105 3.75 -10.92 0.34
C ALA A 105 4.47 -12.25 0.14
N ASP A 106 5.60 -12.44 0.80
CA ASP A 106 6.39 -13.67 0.67
C ASP A 106 5.60 -14.90 1.09
N GLY A 107 5.61 -15.93 0.25
CA GLY A 107 4.81 -17.13 0.43
C GLY A 107 3.34 -17.02 0.00
N PHE A 108 2.94 -15.92 -0.66
CA PHE A 108 1.61 -15.73 -1.23
C PHE A 108 1.71 -15.48 -2.74
N GLU A 109 0.61 -15.74 -3.44
CA GLU A 109 0.43 -15.35 -4.84
C GLU A 109 -0.27 -13.99 -4.91
N GLY A 110 -0.04 -13.20 -5.97
CA GLY A 110 -0.67 -11.90 -6.13
C GLY A 110 -0.16 -11.12 -7.33
N LYS A 111 -0.69 -9.93 -7.51
CA LYS A 111 -0.24 -8.97 -8.53
C LYS A 111 0.79 -8.03 -7.91
N GLY A 112 1.92 -7.85 -8.55
CA GLY A 112 3.00 -6.98 -8.07
C GLY A 112 4.36 -7.64 -8.20
N ILE A 113 5.35 -7.02 -7.60
CA ILE A 113 6.75 -7.43 -7.66
C ILE A 113 7.04 -8.38 -6.49
N THR A 114 7.51 -9.58 -6.76
CA THR A 114 8.01 -10.50 -5.73
C THR A 114 9.39 -10.08 -5.22
N LEU A 115 9.80 -10.53 -4.03
CA LEU A 115 11.16 -10.27 -3.52
C LEU A 115 12.25 -10.84 -4.45
N SER A 116 11.98 -11.97 -5.13
CA SER A 116 12.88 -12.54 -6.14
C SER A 116 13.06 -11.61 -7.33
N GLN A 117 11.95 -11.10 -7.89
CA GLN A 117 11.99 -10.13 -8.99
C GLN A 117 12.67 -8.84 -8.55
N LEU A 118 12.38 -8.33 -7.34
CA LEU A 118 13.01 -7.12 -6.83
C LEU A 118 14.53 -7.26 -6.77
N LYS A 119 15.06 -8.42 -6.35
CA LYS A 119 16.51 -8.67 -6.35
C LYS A 119 17.14 -8.54 -7.74
N THR A 120 16.46 -9.01 -8.78
CA THR A 120 16.96 -8.88 -10.16
C THR A 120 16.85 -7.47 -10.71
N MET A 121 15.85 -6.71 -10.26
CA MET A 121 15.58 -5.34 -10.71
C MET A 121 16.49 -4.28 -10.06
N VAL A 122 17.20 -4.58 -8.98
CA VAL A 122 17.99 -3.60 -8.19
C VAL A 122 18.97 -2.80 -9.06
N HIS A 123 19.66 -3.48 -9.98
CA HIS A 123 20.60 -2.81 -10.87
C HIS A 123 19.91 -1.75 -11.73
N ASP A 124 18.82 -2.13 -12.37
CA ASP A 124 18.06 -1.28 -13.29
C ASP A 124 17.39 -0.11 -12.55
N ILE A 125 16.81 -0.39 -11.37
CA ILE A 125 16.24 0.66 -10.50
C ILE A 125 17.28 1.74 -10.17
N LYS A 126 18.53 1.36 -9.88
CA LYS A 126 19.62 2.29 -9.58
C LYS A 126 20.03 3.18 -10.79
N GLN A 127 19.67 2.80 -12.01
CA GLN A 127 19.90 3.62 -13.21
C GLN A 127 18.83 4.71 -13.39
N LEU A 128 17.68 4.59 -12.75
CA LEU A 128 16.60 5.57 -12.80
C LEU A 128 16.95 6.78 -11.93
N LYS A 129 17.28 7.91 -12.56
CA LYS A 129 17.88 9.08 -11.88
C LYS A 129 16.87 10.13 -11.43
N SER A 130 15.62 10.05 -11.94
CA SER A 130 14.57 11.02 -11.63
C SER A 130 13.54 10.49 -10.64
N ILE A 131 13.74 9.27 -10.12
CA ILE A 131 12.90 8.69 -9.06
C ILE A 131 13.74 8.24 -7.86
N SER A 132 13.07 8.19 -6.71
CA SER A 132 13.59 7.57 -5.50
C SER A 132 12.54 6.58 -4.97
N VAL A 133 12.91 5.31 -4.90
CA VAL A 133 11.98 4.28 -4.38
C VAL A 133 11.84 4.42 -2.86
N CYS A 134 10.59 4.46 -2.38
CA CYS A 134 10.28 4.57 -0.96
C CYS A 134 8.86 4.07 -0.65
N GLY A 135 8.71 3.34 0.44
CA GLY A 135 7.41 2.79 0.85
C GLY A 135 6.89 1.67 -0.04
N CYS A 136 5.86 0.98 0.40
CA CYS A 136 5.24 -0.10 -0.37
C CYS A 136 3.76 -0.31 -0.03
N ILE A 137 3.03 -0.86 -1.01
CA ILE A 137 1.77 -1.56 -0.81
C ILE A 137 2.08 -3.06 -0.93
N VAL A 138 1.65 -3.87 0.04
CA VAL A 138 1.85 -5.32 0.01
C VAL A 138 0.52 -6.00 -0.23
N THR A 139 0.48 -6.87 -1.21
CA THR A 139 -0.71 -7.58 -1.69
C THR A 139 -0.51 -9.09 -1.62
N GLY A 140 -1.59 -9.83 -1.73
CA GLY A 140 -1.59 -11.28 -1.85
C GLY A 140 -2.99 -11.82 -2.16
N ASN A 141 -3.06 -13.05 -2.64
CA ASN A 141 -4.33 -13.75 -2.75
C ASN A 141 -4.76 -14.23 -1.36
N ILE A 142 -5.63 -13.47 -0.72
CA ILE A 142 -6.14 -13.73 0.62
C ILE A 142 -7.60 -14.18 0.62
N ALA A 143 -8.13 -14.51 -0.56
CA ALA A 143 -9.49 -15.05 -0.66
C ALA A 143 -9.60 -16.36 0.14
N GLY A 144 -10.55 -16.40 1.06
CA GLY A 144 -10.79 -17.57 1.92
C GLY A 144 -9.84 -17.73 3.11
N LEU A 145 -8.85 -16.85 3.30
CA LEU A 145 -8.04 -16.87 4.51
C LEU A 145 -8.84 -16.35 5.72
N HIS A 146 -8.64 -16.97 6.87
CA HIS A 146 -9.21 -16.55 8.14
C HIS A 146 -8.24 -16.85 9.30
N GLY A 147 -8.51 -16.33 10.49
CA GLY A 147 -7.78 -16.60 11.72
C GLY A 147 -6.28 -16.54 11.56
N LYS A 148 -5.62 -17.65 11.88
CA LYS A 148 -4.17 -17.81 11.86
C LYS A 148 -3.56 -17.57 10.48
N GLU A 149 -4.20 -18.01 9.40
CA GLU A 149 -3.67 -17.85 8.04
C GLU A 149 -3.76 -16.39 7.58
N LEU A 150 -4.84 -15.68 7.90
CA LEU A 150 -4.94 -14.24 7.66
C LEU A 150 -3.90 -13.48 8.51
N GLY A 151 -3.70 -13.87 9.77
CA GLY A 151 -2.63 -13.34 10.62
C GLY A 151 -1.22 -13.62 10.07
N LYS A 152 -1.01 -14.76 9.41
CA LYS A 152 0.25 -15.08 8.72
C LYS A 152 0.48 -14.15 7.53
N PHE A 153 -0.57 -13.83 6.77
CA PHE A 153 -0.47 -12.85 5.68
C PHE A 153 -0.02 -11.48 6.19
N VAL A 154 -0.59 -10.98 7.28
CA VAL A 154 -0.17 -9.69 7.87
C VAL A 154 1.30 -9.72 8.30
N ARG A 155 1.74 -10.80 8.97
CA ARG A 155 3.15 -10.96 9.36
C ARG A 155 4.07 -11.01 8.14
N SER A 156 3.70 -11.79 7.11
CA SER A 156 4.48 -11.89 5.88
C SER A 156 4.55 -10.56 5.14
N SER A 157 3.46 -9.79 5.10
CA SER A 157 3.43 -8.46 4.50
C SER A 157 4.45 -7.52 5.15
N TYR A 158 4.50 -7.51 6.48
CA TYR A 158 5.48 -6.72 7.22
C TYR A 158 6.92 -7.19 6.96
N GLN A 159 7.17 -8.50 6.96
CA GLN A 159 8.49 -9.05 6.66
C GLN A 159 8.92 -8.75 5.21
N THR A 160 7.98 -8.78 4.26
CA THR A 160 8.24 -8.40 2.87
C THR A 160 8.69 -6.93 2.77
N ALA A 161 8.02 -6.02 3.48
CA ALA A 161 8.44 -4.62 3.56
C ALA A 161 9.85 -4.46 4.17
N LYS A 162 10.17 -5.21 5.23
CA LYS A 162 11.53 -5.25 5.81
C LYS A 162 12.56 -5.75 4.81
N MET A 163 12.27 -6.85 4.12
CA MET A 163 13.19 -7.42 3.12
C MET A 163 13.40 -6.49 1.94
N MET A 164 12.38 -5.71 1.54
CA MET A 164 12.55 -4.67 0.52
C MET A 164 13.67 -3.70 0.90
N THR A 165 13.73 -3.21 2.15
CA THR A 165 14.76 -2.25 2.58
C THR A 165 16.17 -2.86 2.65
N VAL A 166 16.27 -4.18 2.79
CA VAL A 166 17.54 -4.92 2.74
C VAL A 166 18.02 -5.09 1.29
N ILE A 167 17.10 -5.45 0.39
CA ILE A 167 17.39 -5.70 -1.03
C ILE A 167 17.68 -4.38 -1.75
N LEU A 168 16.85 -3.38 -1.52
CA LEU A 168 16.96 -2.04 -2.09
C LEU A 168 17.01 -1.03 -0.94
N PRO A 169 18.20 -0.58 -0.51
CA PRO A 169 18.32 0.40 0.57
C PRO A 169 17.51 1.67 0.26
N CYS A 170 16.40 1.82 0.96
CA CYS A 170 15.45 2.92 0.76
C CYS A 170 14.76 3.31 2.07
N SER A 171 14.20 4.51 2.12
CA SER A 171 13.34 4.91 3.22
C SER A 171 11.99 4.21 3.14
N MET A 172 11.35 3.98 4.29
CA MET A 172 10.03 3.36 4.40
C MET A 172 9.05 4.32 5.09
N PRO A 173 8.61 5.39 4.40
CA PRO A 173 7.69 6.35 5.00
C PRO A 173 6.28 5.78 5.18
N TYR A 174 5.92 4.72 4.47
CA TYR A 174 4.65 4.04 4.63
C TYR A 174 4.72 2.58 4.23
N ILE A 175 3.83 1.79 4.81
CA ILE A 175 3.51 0.41 4.44
C ILE A 175 1.98 0.33 4.36
N CYS A 176 1.43 -0.27 3.31
CA CYS A 176 0.01 -0.58 3.21
C CYS A 176 -0.19 -2.08 3.01
N ILE A 177 -1.16 -2.67 3.70
CA ILE A 177 -1.60 -4.06 3.48
C ILE A 177 -2.94 -4.02 2.75
N GLU A 178 -2.95 -4.47 1.51
CA GLU A 178 -4.12 -4.43 0.63
C GLU A 178 -5.08 -5.60 0.90
N GLY A 179 -6.39 -5.30 0.86
CA GLY A 179 -7.48 -6.28 0.94
C GLY A 179 -7.72 -6.89 2.33
N CYS A 180 -6.90 -6.54 3.31
CA CYS A 180 -6.90 -7.18 4.62
C CYS A 180 -8.15 -6.85 5.46
N LEU A 181 -8.69 -5.64 5.36
CA LEU A 181 -9.90 -5.26 6.11
C LEU A 181 -11.15 -6.00 5.63
N GLU A 182 -11.29 -6.20 4.32
CA GLU A 182 -12.42 -7.00 3.79
C GLU A 182 -12.31 -8.48 4.21
N ALA A 183 -11.08 -9.01 4.21
CA ALA A 183 -10.84 -10.36 4.70
C ALA A 183 -11.11 -10.48 6.22
N ALA A 184 -10.72 -9.48 7.01
CA ALA A 184 -10.98 -9.41 8.44
C ALA A 184 -12.48 -9.34 8.77
N ALA A 185 -13.23 -8.50 8.05
CA ALA A 185 -14.68 -8.41 8.22
C ALA A 185 -15.39 -9.72 7.89
N ARG A 186 -14.97 -10.40 6.84
CA ARG A 186 -15.48 -11.71 6.48
C ARG A 186 -15.13 -12.76 7.54
N ASN A 187 -13.88 -12.76 8.03
CA ASN A 187 -13.45 -13.66 9.10
C ASN A 187 -14.29 -13.47 10.37
N GLU A 188 -14.51 -12.24 10.81
CA GLU A 188 -15.32 -11.94 12.00
C GLU A 188 -16.76 -12.47 11.85
N LYS A 189 -17.33 -12.39 10.64
CA LYS A 189 -18.71 -12.80 10.36
C LYS A 189 -18.87 -14.30 10.16
N GLU A 190 -17.95 -14.92 9.44
CA GLU A 190 -18.05 -16.32 8.99
C GLU A 190 -17.30 -17.29 9.91
N HIS A 191 -16.25 -16.80 10.59
CA HIS A 191 -15.36 -17.57 11.48
C HIS A 191 -15.03 -16.75 12.74
N PRO A 192 -16.02 -16.36 13.55
CA PRO A 192 -15.81 -15.51 14.72
C PRO A 192 -14.88 -16.11 15.77
N GLU A 193 -14.82 -17.44 15.86
CA GLU A 193 -13.94 -18.20 16.76
C GLU A 193 -12.45 -18.00 16.43
N ASP A 194 -12.12 -17.75 15.18
CA ASP A 194 -10.75 -17.56 14.69
C ASP A 194 -10.32 -16.08 14.65
N PHE A 195 -11.27 -15.16 14.79
CA PHE A 195 -11.02 -13.72 14.58
C PHE A 195 -9.99 -13.14 15.55
N GLU A 196 -9.97 -13.59 16.79
CA GLU A 196 -9.00 -13.18 17.81
C GLU A 196 -7.55 -13.52 17.44
N GLU A 197 -7.32 -14.63 16.72
CA GLU A 197 -5.99 -15.01 16.24
C GLU A 197 -5.46 -14.01 15.21
N PHE A 198 -6.34 -13.58 14.30
CA PHE A 198 -6.02 -12.51 13.34
C PHE A 198 -5.71 -11.19 14.05
N LEU A 199 -6.60 -10.74 14.96
CA LEU A 199 -6.41 -9.49 15.70
C LEU A 199 -5.09 -9.48 16.48
N THR A 200 -4.79 -10.58 17.16
CA THR A 200 -3.54 -10.72 17.91
C THR A 200 -2.33 -10.56 16.99
N ALA A 201 -2.34 -11.24 15.84
CA ALA A 201 -1.24 -11.15 14.88
C ALA A 201 -1.08 -9.73 14.30
N ALA A 202 -2.19 -9.10 13.92
CA ALA A 202 -2.20 -7.75 13.36
C ALA A 202 -1.69 -6.72 14.36
N ASN A 203 -2.17 -6.74 15.60
CA ASN A 203 -1.74 -5.80 16.63
C ASN A 203 -0.25 -5.96 16.99
N ILE A 204 0.27 -7.19 17.06
CA ILE A 204 1.71 -7.43 17.26
C ILE A 204 2.53 -6.78 16.13
N VAL A 205 2.11 -6.94 14.89
CA VAL A 205 2.80 -6.37 13.72
C VAL A 205 2.72 -4.84 13.73
N GLY A 206 1.56 -4.25 14.06
CA GLY A 206 1.41 -2.81 14.20
C GLY A 206 2.37 -2.23 15.24
N MET A 207 2.46 -2.84 16.42
CA MET A 207 3.42 -2.46 17.47
C MET A 207 4.89 -2.58 17.01
N GLN A 208 5.22 -3.64 16.23
CA GLN A 208 6.56 -3.80 15.67
C GLN A 208 6.91 -2.67 14.68
N ASN A 209 5.95 -2.26 13.84
CA ASN A 209 6.14 -1.14 12.93
C ASN A 209 6.41 0.17 13.69
N SER A 210 5.62 0.45 14.73
CA SER A 210 5.75 1.66 15.54
C SER A 210 7.11 1.78 16.25
N THR A 211 7.82 0.67 16.44
CA THR A 211 9.14 0.66 17.09
C THR A 211 10.33 0.55 16.13
N ALA A 212 10.13 0.00 14.92
CA ALA A 212 11.22 -0.32 14.00
C ALA A 212 11.30 0.64 12.80
N PHE A 213 10.18 0.92 12.14
CA PHE A 213 10.17 1.74 10.94
C PHE A 213 9.64 3.15 11.18
N TYR A 214 8.71 3.32 12.13
CA TYR A 214 7.94 4.55 12.31
C TYR A 214 7.20 4.97 11.01
N ALA A 215 6.84 3.99 10.19
CA ALA A 215 6.14 4.21 8.93
C ALA A 215 4.65 4.48 9.20
N ASP A 216 4.01 5.31 8.36
CA ASP A 216 2.54 5.34 8.29
C ASP A 216 2.07 3.95 7.88
N TYR A 217 1.27 3.27 8.70
CA TYR A 217 0.87 1.89 8.47
C TYR A 217 -0.61 1.83 8.10
N TYR A 218 -0.87 1.61 6.83
CA TYR A 218 -2.23 1.56 6.28
C TYR A 218 -2.72 0.13 6.14
N ILE A 219 -4.04 -0.02 6.27
CA ILE A 219 -4.76 -1.25 5.99
C ILE A 219 -5.99 -0.93 5.13
N GLN A 220 -6.21 -1.70 4.07
CA GLN A 220 -7.28 -1.54 3.11
C GLN A 220 -8.22 -2.76 3.10
#